data_070ff5b53567c4e93d89d8f0bc0a2a70
#
_entry.id   070ff5b53567c4e93d89d8f0bc0a2a70
#
_cell.length_a   1.000
_cell.length_b   1.000
_cell.length_c   1.000
_cell.angle_alpha   90.00
_cell.angle_beta   90.00
_cell.angle_gamma   90.00
#
_symmetry.space_group_name_H-M   'P 1'
#
loop_
_entity.id
_entity.type
_entity.pdbx_description
1 polymer ?
#
loop_
_entity_poly.entity_id
_entity_poly.type
_entity_poly.pdbx_seq_one_letter_code
_entity_poly.pdbx_strand_id
1 'polypeptide(L)' 'MKNIEIDIGELILQKLKENDRTLVWLAEKVGCDDSNLGKTLKNSKFIYCDLLLRISTALEEDFFAYYCQHLRETLER' A
#
# COMPACT_ATOMS: atom_id res chain seq x y z
N MET A 1 1.51 -3.28 -24.52
CA MET A 1 2.11 -2.91 -23.23
C MET A 1 1.43 -3.66 -22.11
N LYS A 2 2.21 -4.21 -21.20
CA LYS A 2 1.62 -4.95 -20.09
C LYS A 2 1.06 -3.98 -19.04
N ASN A 3 -0.06 -4.35 -18.45
CA ASN A 3 -0.61 -3.60 -17.36
C ASN A 3 0.29 -3.73 -16.11
N ILE A 4 0.29 -2.69 -15.29
CA ILE A 4 0.96 -2.76 -13.99
C ILE A 4 0.08 -3.60 -13.08
N GLU A 5 0.63 -4.72 -12.61
CA GLU A 5 -0.10 -5.67 -11.79
C GLU A 5 0.40 -5.71 -10.35
N ILE A 6 0.74 -4.56 -9.81
CA ILE A 6 1.13 -4.46 -8.41
C ILE A 6 -0.13 -4.23 -7.59
N ASP A 7 -0.50 -5.22 -6.78
CA ASP A 7 -1.60 -5.05 -5.85
C ASP A 7 -1.06 -4.57 -4.52
N ILE A 8 -0.82 -3.28 -4.44
CA ILE A 8 -0.21 -2.67 -3.26
C ILE A 8 -1.11 -2.79 -2.04
N GLY A 9 -2.43 -2.78 -2.24
CA GLY A 9 -3.38 -2.96 -1.15
C GLY A 9 -3.22 -4.32 -0.49
N GLU A 10 -3.05 -5.36 -1.28
CA GLU A 10 -2.84 -6.71 -0.76
C GLU A 10 -1.52 -6.81 -0.01
N LEU A 11 -0.46 -6.19 -0.52
CA LEU A 11 0.83 -6.17 0.16
C LEU A 11 0.74 -5.47 1.51
N ILE A 12 -0.04 -4.39 1.59
CA ILE A 12 -0.26 -3.67 2.84
C ILE A 12 -1.00 -4.56 3.84
N LEU A 13 -2.06 -5.24 3.39
CA LEU A 13 -2.83 -6.14 4.26
C LEU A 13 -1.97 -7.29 4.77
N GLN A 14 -1.12 -7.83 3.91
CA GLN A 14 -0.20 -8.89 4.28
C GLN A 14 0.80 -8.42 5.33
N LYS A 15 1.32 -7.21 5.17
CA LYS A 15 2.26 -6.63 6.14
C LYS A 15 1.62 -6.43 7.50
N LEU A 16 0.35 -6.02 7.53
CA LEU A 16 -0.39 -5.90 8.77
C LEU A 16 -0.45 -7.25 9.50
N LYS A 17 -0.76 -8.31 8.75
CA LYS A 17 -0.79 -9.67 9.31
C LYS A 17 0.55 -10.08 9.88
N GLU A 18 1.62 -9.83 9.13
CA GLU A 18 2.96 -10.20 9.55
C GLU A 18 3.37 -9.50 10.84
N ASN A 19 2.88 -8.29 11.05
CA ASN A 19 3.21 -7.49 12.22
C ASN A 19 2.17 -7.61 13.36
N ASP A 20 1.20 -8.51 13.21
CA ASP A 20 0.10 -8.68 14.17
C ASP A 20 -0.64 -7.36 14.44
N ARG A 21 -0.86 -6.58 13.38
CA ARG A 21 -1.58 -5.32 13.47
C ARG A 21 -2.93 -5.42 12.75
N THR A 22 -3.89 -4.66 13.24
CA THR A 22 -5.24 -4.64 12.65
C THR A 22 -5.40 -3.47 11.69
N LEU A 23 -6.43 -3.56 10.86
CA LEU A 23 -6.80 -2.46 9.98
C LEU A 23 -7.22 -1.23 10.78
N VAL A 24 -7.89 -1.43 11.92
CA VAL A 24 -8.28 -0.33 12.81
C VAL A 24 -7.04 0.41 13.31
N TRP A 25 -6.01 -0.35 13.71
CA TRP A 25 -4.75 0.24 14.16
C TRP A 25 -4.14 1.12 13.05
N LEU A 26 -4.11 0.60 11.82
CA LEU A 26 -3.54 1.35 10.69
C LEU A 26 -4.36 2.62 10.41
N ALA A 27 -5.68 2.51 10.42
CA ALA A 27 -6.56 3.64 10.16
C ALA A 27 -6.32 4.76 11.17
N GLU A 28 -6.14 4.43 12.44
CA GLU A 28 -5.80 5.41 13.47
C GLU A 28 -4.47 6.10 13.17
N LYS A 29 -3.48 5.32 12.75
CA LYS A 29 -2.13 5.86 12.46
C LYS A 29 -2.13 6.81 11.26
N VAL A 30 -2.92 6.52 10.24
CA VAL A 30 -2.97 7.36 9.05
C VAL A 30 -4.05 8.44 9.11
N GLY A 31 -4.89 8.40 10.13
CA GLY A 31 -5.90 9.43 10.36
C GLY A 31 -7.14 9.32 9.49
N CYS A 32 -7.61 8.10 9.24
CA CYS A 32 -8.82 7.89 8.47
C CYS A 32 -9.72 6.83 9.10
N ASP A 33 -10.91 6.68 8.54
CA ASP A 33 -11.88 5.70 8.99
C ASP A 33 -11.48 4.30 8.51
N ASP A 34 -11.58 3.30 9.39
CA ASP A 34 -11.17 1.94 9.06
C ASP A 34 -12.00 1.31 7.95
N SER A 35 -13.30 1.61 7.90
CA SER A 35 -14.16 1.11 6.82
C SER A 35 -13.73 1.66 5.46
N ASN A 36 -13.45 2.96 5.40
CA ASN A 36 -12.98 3.61 4.18
C ASN A 36 -11.60 3.11 3.79
N LEU A 37 -10.72 2.93 4.75
CA LEU A 37 -9.38 2.40 4.48
C LEU A 37 -9.47 0.99 3.92
N GLY A 38 -10.32 0.15 4.50
CA GLY A 38 -10.52 -1.22 4.01
C GLY A 38 -10.97 -1.25 2.56
N LYS A 39 -11.92 -0.40 2.20
CA LYS A 39 -12.40 -0.29 0.81
C LYS A 39 -11.29 0.18 -0.13
N THR A 40 -10.53 1.17 0.31
CA THR A 40 -9.42 1.72 -0.48
C THR A 40 -8.34 0.66 -0.73
N LEU A 41 -8.01 -0.14 0.27
CA LEU A 41 -6.99 -1.17 0.14
C LEU A 41 -7.42 -2.31 -0.78
N LYS A 42 -8.72 -2.50 -0.98
CA LYS A 42 -9.21 -3.51 -1.91
C LYS A 42 -9.05 -3.11 -3.37
N ASN A 43 -8.84 -1.83 -3.63
CA ASN A 43 -8.61 -1.35 -4.98
C ASN A 43 -7.40 -0.40 -5.00
N SER A 44 -6.26 -0.95 -5.37
CA SER A 44 -4.98 -0.22 -5.35
C SER A 44 -4.99 1.07 -6.18
N LYS A 45 -5.90 1.19 -7.14
CA LYS A 45 -6.01 2.40 -7.95
C LYS A 45 -6.39 3.63 -7.14
N PHE A 46 -7.02 3.41 -5.99
CA PHE A 46 -7.44 4.52 -5.11
C PHE A 46 -6.43 4.85 -4.03
N ILE A 47 -5.29 4.15 -4.03
CA ILE A 47 -4.23 4.43 -3.06
C ILE A 47 -3.26 5.44 -3.70
N TYR A 48 -3.50 6.71 -3.41
CA TYR A 48 -2.64 7.77 -3.95
C TYR A 48 -1.42 8.00 -3.06
N CYS A 49 -0.47 8.78 -3.58
CA CYS A 49 0.86 8.92 -2.98
C CYS A 49 0.85 9.38 -1.52
N ASP A 50 -0.01 10.33 -1.17
CA ASP A 50 -0.05 10.84 0.20
C ASP A 50 -0.48 9.75 1.19
N LEU A 51 -1.52 8.99 0.82
CA LEU A 51 -1.98 7.89 1.66
C LEU A 51 -0.91 6.81 1.77
N LEU A 52 -0.28 6.48 0.65
CA LEU A 52 0.77 5.45 0.64
C LEU A 52 1.97 5.88 1.50
N LEU A 53 2.30 7.16 1.49
CA LEU A 53 3.37 7.68 2.34
C LEU A 53 3.04 7.50 3.82
N ARG A 54 1.81 7.81 4.21
CA ARG A 54 1.36 7.64 5.59
C ARG A 54 1.37 6.18 6.02
N ILE A 55 0.91 5.29 5.15
CA ILE A 55 0.90 3.85 5.40
C ILE A 55 2.34 3.33 5.52
N SER A 56 3.21 3.75 4.61
CA SER A 56 4.61 3.33 4.63
C SER A 56 5.29 3.77 5.93
N THR A 57 5.00 4.99 6.37
CA THR A 57 5.56 5.50 7.62
C THR A 57 5.04 4.71 8.82
N ALA A 58 3.74 4.44 8.86
CA ALA A 58 3.12 3.71 9.97
C ALA A 58 3.64 2.28 10.08
N LEU A 59 3.86 1.61 8.95
CA LEU A 59 4.31 0.22 8.92
C LEU A 59 5.83 0.09 8.83
N GLU A 60 6.53 1.21 8.70
CA GLU A 60 7.99 1.25 8.54
C GLU A 60 8.46 0.37 7.38
N GLU A 61 7.71 0.44 6.28
CA GLU A 61 7.99 -0.32 5.08
C GLU A 61 7.89 0.59 3.87
N ASP A 62 8.88 0.55 2.98
CA ASP A 62 8.89 1.36 1.77
C ASP A 62 8.04 0.70 0.68
N PHE A 63 6.73 1.00 0.67
CA PHE A 63 5.83 0.47 -0.35
C PHE A 63 6.06 1.10 -1.72
N PHE A 64 6.72 2.24 -1.80
CA PHE A 64 7.08 2.85 -3.09
C PHE A 64 8.13 2.04 -3.82
N ALA A 65 8.92 1.26 -3.10
CA ALA A 65 9.98 0.44 -3.70
C ALA A 65 9.40 -0.57 -4.70
N TYR A 66 8.20 -1.07 -4.48
CA TYR A 66 7.57 -2.02 -5.40
C TYR A 66 7.34 -1.37 -6.76
N TYR A 67 6.87 -0.13 -6.78
CA TYR A 67 6.65 0.61 -8.01
C TYR A 67 7.97 1.01 -8.67
N CYS A 68 8.96 1.42 -7.87
CA CYS A 68 10.28 1.77 -8.39
C CYS A 68 10.93 0.58 -9.09
N GLN A 69 10.85 -0.59 -8.49
CA GLN A 69 11.41 -1.80 -9.07
C GLN A 69 10.71 -2.15 -10.38
N HIS A 70 9.39 -2.08 -10.38
CA HIS A 70 8.62 -2.37 -11.59
C HIS A 70 8.98 -1.40 -12.71
N LEU A 71 9.11 -0.11 -12.39
CA LEU A 71 9.48 0.91 -13.36
C LEU A 71 10.86 0.64 -13.96
N ARG A 72 11.84 0.30 -13.12
CA ARG A 72 13.20 -0.04 -13.59
C ARG A 72 13.16 -1.21 -14.54
N GLU A 73 12.46 -2.27 -14.19
CA GLU A 73 12.34 -3.45 -15.05
C GLU A 73 11.70 -3.10 -16.39
N THR A 74 10.73 -2.20 -16.39
CA THR A 74 10.06 -1.75 -17.60
C THR A 74 10.98 -0.90 -18.48
N LEU A 75 11.76 -0.01 -17.86
CA LEU A 75 12.64 0.90 -18.59
C LEU A 75 13.91 0.24 -19.12
N GLU A 76 14.33 -0.88 -18.53
CA GLU A 76 15.56 -1.58 -18.91
C GLU A 76 15.41 -2.51 -20.12
N ARG A 77 14.29 -2.50 -20.74
CA ARG A 77 14.06 -3.34 -21.93
C ARG A 77 14.76 -2.81 -23.15
#